data_3ca1b80356002225a77851944465ba2a
#
_entry.id   3ca1b80356002225a77851944465ba2a
#
_cell.length_a   1.000
_cell.length_b   1.000
_cell.length_c   1.000
_cell.angle_alpha   90.00
_cell.angle_beta   90.00
_cell.angle_gamma   90.00
#
_symmetry.space_group_name_H-M   'P 1'
#
loop_
_entity.id
_entity.type
_entity.pdbx_description
1 polymer ?
#
loop_
_entity_poly.entity_id
_entity_poly.type
_entity_poly.pdbx_seq_one_letter_code
_entity_poly.pdbx_strand_id
1 'polypeptide(L)'
;MKKIIFLKGMLSVAMLFIASLTISAAKPGDNLVHNTEEVNGVIISETVFKMDGNMLTNYMKHNYKYDTNQQRTEDESQKWNSNKNCWENNLCIRYIHGNKSITTEYYKWNSKKKEYILVPEMTVTMDK
;
A
#
# COMPACT_ATOMS: atom_id res chain seq x y z
N MET A 1 -23.01 -25.41 3.87
CA MET A 1 -22.65 -25.64 2.47
C MET A 1 -22.06 -24.43 1.78
N LYS A 2 -22.69 -23.28 1.87
CA LYS A 2 -22.14 -22.03 1.30
C LYS A 2 -20.76 -21.67 1.86
N LYS A 3 -20.49 -21.95 3.14
CA LYS A 3 -19.21 -21.69 3.78
C LYS A 3 -18.05 -22.50 3.18
N ILE A 4 -18.31 -23.74 2.77
CA ILE A 4 -17.28 -24.61 2.19
C ILE A 4 -16.88 -24.12 0.80
N ILE A 5 -17.85 -23.64 0.00
CA ILE A 5 -17.61 -23.07 -1.32
C ILE A 5 -16.76 -21.79 -1.20
N PHE A 6 -17.07 -20.97 -0.21
CA PHE A 6 -16.33 -19.75 0.07
C PHE A 6 -14.86 -20.03 0.43
N LEU A 7 -14.62 -21.02 1.29
CA LEU A 7 -13.26 -21.43 1.64
C LEU A 7 -12.46 -21.92 0.43
N LYS A 8 -13.10 -22.66 -0.46
CA LYS A 8 -12.46 -23.10 -1.70
C LYS A 8 -12.08 -21.92 -2.59
N GLY A 9 -12.96 -20.93 -2.67
CA GLY A 9 -12.67 -19.70 -3.41
C GLY A 9 -11.48 -18.93 -2.83
N MET A 10 -11.40 -18.83 -1.52
CA MET A 10 -10.27 -18.18 -0.87
C MET A 10 -8.96 -18.91 -1.09
N LEU A 11 -8.96 -20.22 -1.05
CA LEU A 11 -7.75 -21.02 -1.30
C LEU A 11 -7.25 -20.84 -2.72
N SER A 12 -8.15 -20.76 -3.70
CA SER A 12 -7.75 -20.55 -5.08
C SER A 12 -7.14 -19.16 -5.32
N VAL A 13 -7.64 -18.15 -4.62
CA VAL A 13 -7.09 -16.78 -4.70
C VAL A 13 -5.68 -16.73 -4.12
N ALA A 14 -5.43 -17.44 -3.04
CA ALA A 14 -4.10 -17.46 -2.42
C ALA A 14 -3.01 -18.06 -3.32
N MET A 15 -3.38 -18.89 -4.29
CA MET A 15 -2.43 -19.50 -5.23
C MET A 15 -2.03 -18.57 -6.39
N LEU A 16 -2.71 -17.44 -6.57
CA LEU A 16 -2.44 -16.51 -7.66
C LEU A 16 -1.53 -15.35 -7.24
N PHE A 17 -0.73 -15.57 -6.22
CA PHE A 17 0.18 -14.58 -5.71
C PHE A 17 1.39 -14.45 -6.64
N ILE A 18 1.55 -13.30 -7.24
CA ILE A 18 2.68 -13.00 -8.13
C ILE A 18 3.48 -11.86 -7.50
N ALA A 19 4.75 -12.14 -7.25
CA ALA A 19 5.68 -11.10 -6.80
C ALA A 19 6.55 -10.66 -7.97
N SER A 20 6.65 -9.38 -8.19
CA SER A 20 7.54 -8.81 -9.19
C SER A 20 8.50 -7.82 -8.56
N LEU A 21 9.75 -7.88 -9.01
CA LEU A 21 10.78 -6.96 -8.56
C LEU A 21 11.12 -6.02 -9.72
N THR A 22 10.98 -4.73 -9.46
CA THR A 22 11.32 -3.70 -10.43
C THR A 22 12.38 -2.76 -9.88
N ILE A 23 13.29 -2.35 -10.71
CA ILE A 23 14.30 -1.34 -10.37
C ILE A 23 13.85 -0.02 -10.99
N SER A 24 13.61 0.98 -10.15
CA SER A 24 13.25 2.31 -10.63
C SER A 24 14.50 3.17 -10.70
N ALA A 25 14.83 3.62 -11.92
CA ALA A 25 15.97 4.49 -12.18
C ALA A 25 15.51 5.92 -12.57
N ALA A 26 14.46 6.43 -11.95
CA ALA A 26 13.80 7.67 -12.38
C ALA A 26 14.63 8.93 -12.17
N LYS A 27 15.58 8.93 -11.22
CA LYS A 27 16.46 10.08 -10.94
C LYS A 27 17.88 9.61 -10.64
N PRO A 28 18.92 10.36 -11.09
CA PRO A 28 20.29 10.08 -10.68
C PRO A 28 20.39 10.19 -9.15
N GLY A 29 20.77 9.11 -8.47
CA GLY A 29 20.88 9.04 -7.02
C GLY A 29 19.72 8.35 -6.31
N ASP A 30 18.60 8.07 -6.98
CA ASP A 30 17.51 7.28 -6.41
C ASP A 30 17.81 5.78 -6.62
N ASN A 31 18.43 5.18 -5.62
CA ASN A 31 18.71 3.74 -5.63
C ASN A 31 17.57 2.97 -4.96
N LEU A 32 16.37 3.10 -5.50
CA LEU A 32 15.19 2.43 -4.98
C LEU A 32 14.86 1.19 -5.80
N VAL A 33 14.55 0.12 -5.09
CA VAL A 33 14.11 -1.15 -5.70
C VAL A 33 12.71 -1.44 -5.19
N HIS A 34 11.78 -1.71 -6.10
CA HIS A 34 10.39 -1.95 -5.80
C HIS A 34 10.06 -3.42 -5.96
N ASN A 35 9.42 -4.00 -4.96
CA ASN A 35 8.88 -5.35 -5.00
C ASN A 35 7.37 -5.28 -4.80
N THR A 36 6.61 -5.68 -5.82
CA THR A 36 5.15 -5.64 -5.78
C THR A 36 4.56 -7.03 -5.66
N GLU A 37 3.46 -7.12 -4.92
CA GLU A 37 2.65 -8.32 -4.80
C GLU A 37 1.30 -8.07 -5.47
N GLU A 38 0.92 -8.97 -6.36
CA GLU A 38 -0.27 -8.82 -7.18
C GLU A 38 -1.21 -10.01 -6.98
N VAL A 39 -2.50 -9.73 -6.86
CA VAL A 39 -3.56 -10.75 -6.78
C VAL A 39 -4.68 -10.34 -7.72
N ASN A 40 -5.08 -11.26 -8.60
CA ASN A 40 -6.17 -11.03 -9.59
C ASN A 40 -5.99 -9.75 -10.42
N GLY A 41 -4.75 -9.45 -10.82
CA GLY A 41 -4.45 -8.30 -11.65
C GLY A 41 -4.34 -6.97 -10.92
N VAL A 42 -4.49 -6.94 -9.60
CA VAL A 42 -4.31 -5.72 -8.80
C VAL A 42 -3.14 -5.86 -7.83
N ILE A 43 -2.37 -4.79 -7.70
CA ILE A 43 -1.24 -4.73 -6.76
C ILE A 43 -1.80 -4.51 -5.36
N ILE A 44 -1.59 -5.47 -4.46
CA ILE A 44 -2.07 -5.40 -3.08
C ILE A 44 -1.03 -4.88 -2.10
N SER A 45 0.24 -4.99 -2.43
CA SER A 45 1.31 -4.41 -1.63
C SER A 45 2.54 -4.07 -2.47
N GLU A 46 3.32 -3.14 -1.98
CA GLU A 46 4.59 -2.75 -2.55
C GLU A 46 5.59 -2.53 -1.43
N THR A 47 6.73 -3.22 -1.49
CA THR A 47 7.84 -2.98 -0.59
C THR A 47 8.94 -2.27 -1.35
N VAL A 48 9.36 -1.12 -0.84
CA VAL A 48 10.44 -0.32 -1.41
C VAL A 48 11.69 -0.52 -0.57
N PHE A 49 12.76 -0.91 -1.25
CA PHE A 49 14.08 -1.07 -0.66
C PHE A 49 14.99 0.07 -1.13
N LYS A 50 15.91 0.42 -0.29
CA LYS A 50 16.99 1.33 -0.65
C LYS A 50 18.25 0.51 -0.88
N MET A 51 18.88 0.73 -2.02
CA MET A 51 20.15 0.09 -2.34
C MET A 51 21.28 0.93 -1.77
N ASP A 52 22.09 0.30 -0.92
CA ASP A 52 23.29 0.88 -0.35
C ASP A 52 24.48 -0.03 -0.72
N GLY A 53 25.25 0.37 -1.73
CA GLY A 53 26.24 -0.48 -2.32
C GLY A 53 25.60 -1.75 -2.92
N ASN A 54 25.97 -2.92 -2.39
CA ASN A 54 25.43 -4.21 -2.82
C ASN A 54 24.33 -4.73 -1.86
N MET A 55 23.90 -3.92 -0.90
CA MET A 55 22.91 -4.31 0.09
C MET A 55 21.57 -3.60 -0.14
N LEU A 56 20.48 -4.37 -0.03
CA LEU A 56 19.13 -3.84 0.01
C LEU A 56 18.72 -3.68 1.47
N THR A 57 18.27 -2.48 1.82
CA THR A 57 17.71 -2.18 3.14
C THR A 57 16.23 -1.82 3.00
N ASN A 58 15.42 -2.26 3.97
CA ASN A 58 14.01 -1.87 4.01
C ASN A 58 13.89 -0.35 4.10
N TYR A 59 12.96 0.23 3.37
CA TYR A 59 12.74 1.67 3.33
C TYR A 59 11.30 2.03 3.61
N MET A 60 10.38 1.58 2.74
CA MET A 60 8.95 1.88 2.84
C MET A 60 8.12 0.69 2.37
N LYS A 61 6.95 0.57 2.92
CA LYS A 61 5.98 -0.45 2.50
C LYS A 61 4.62 0.20 2.31
N HIS A 62 3.94 -0.16 1.23
CA HIS A 62 2.57 0.23 0.95
C HIS A 62 1.66 -1.00 0.97
N ASN A 63 0.50 -0.86 1.57
CA ASN A 63 -0.57 -1.86 1.52
C ASN A 63 -1.80 -1.19 0.93
N TYR A 64 -2.37 -1.80 -0.11
CA TYR A 64 -3.47 -1.24 -0.87
C TYR A 64 -4.75 -2.02 -0.64
N LYS A 65 -5.86 -1.32 -0.55
CA LYS A 65 -7.20 -1.93 -0.54
C LYS A 65 -8.00 -1.43 -1.74
N TYR A 66 -8.92 -2.28 -2.21
CA TYR A 66 -9.74 -2.03 -3.38
C TYR A 66 -11.20 -2.35 -3.06
N ASP A 67 -12.11 -1.67 -3.76
CA ASP A 67 -13.54 -1.98 -3.71
C ASP A 67 -13.89 -3.12 -4.69
N THR A 68 -15.17 -3.43 -4.78
CA THR A 68 -15.67 -4.49 -5.68
C THR A 68 -15.50 -4.15 -7.16
N ASN A 69 -15.31 -2.87 -7.50
CA ASN A 69 -15.04 -2.40 -8.85
C ASN A 69 -13.55 -2.32 -9.17
N GLN A 70 -12.69 -2.88 -8.33
CA GLN A 70 -11.23 -2.82 -8.43
C GLN A 70 -10.67 -1.39 -8.40
N GLN A 71 -11.39 -0.47 -7.78
CA GLN A 71 -10.91 0.88 -7.54
C GLN A 71 -10.19 0.93 -6.19
N ARG A 72 -9.02 1.55 -6.17
CA ARG A 72 -8.24 1.67 -4.92
C ARG A 72 -9.00 2.55 -3.93
N THR A 73 -9.19 2.05 -2.72
CA THR A 73 -9.86 2.77 -1.63
C THR A 73 -8.92 3.19 -0.52
N GLU A 74 -7.77 2.53 -0.39
CA GLU A 74 -6.83 2.85 0.67
C GLU A 74 -5.39 2.56 0.25
N ASP A 75 -4.48 3.42 0.65
CA ASP A 75 -3.03 3.23 0.58
C ASP A 75 -2.46 3.51 1.98
N GLU A 76 -2.13 2.46 2.70
CA GLU A 76 -1.44 2.57 3.99
C GLU A 76 0.05 2.42 3.78
N SER A 77 0.83 3.39 4.23
CA SER A 77 2.28 3.33 4.16
C SER A 77 2.92 3.13 5.54
N GLN A 78 3.98 2.35 5.55
CA GLN A 78 4.79 2.08 6.71
C GLN A 78 6.24 2.43 6.40
N LYS A 79 6.96 2.94 7.39
CA LYS A 79 8.39 3.20 7.30
C LYS A 79 9.17 2.17 8.10
N TRP A 80 10.33 1.82 7.60
CA TRP A 80 11.23 0.93 8.33
C TRP A 80 11.94 1.68 9.45
N ASN A 81 11.88 1.14 10.65
CA ASN A 81 12.65 1.60 11.78
C ASN A 81 13.82 0.64 12.00
N SER A 82 15.01 1.06 11.60
CA SER A 82 16.22 0.24 11.70
C SER A 82 16.69 0.02 13.14
N ASN A 83 16.39 0.95 14.04
CA ASN A 83 16.74 0.82 15.45
C ASN A 83 15.93 -0.26 16.16
N LYS A 84 14.64 -0.34 15.83
CA LYS A 84 13.71 -1.33 16.40
C LYS A 84 13.56 -2.57 15.53
N ASN A 85 14.13 -2.55 14.33
CA ASN A 85 14.05 -3.63 13.36
C ASN A 85 12.60 -4.04 13.06
N CYS A 86 11.73 -3.05 12.81
CA CYS A 86 10.32 -3.27 12.54
C CYS A 86 9.74 -2.19 11.62
N TRP A 87 8.59 -2.52 11.02
CA TRP A 87 7.77 -1.56 10.27
C TRP A 87 6.93 -0.73 11.23
N GLU A 88 6.89 0.57 11.00
CA GLU A 88 6.06 1.50 11.76
C GLU A 88 5.05 2.18 10.84
N ASN A 89 3.80 2.28 11.31
CA ASN A 89 2.76 2.99 10.58
C ASN A 89 3.14 4.45 10.38
N ASN A 90 2.85 4.99 9.20
CA ASN A 90 3.25 6.34 8.82
C ASN A 90 2.06 7.17 8.33
N LEU A 91 1.45 6.75 7.25
CA LEU A 91 0.42 7.51 6.56
C LEU A 91 -0.64 6.57 6.02
N CYS A 92 -1.89 6.99 6.02
CA CYS A 92 -2.97 6.30 5.35
C CYS A 92 -3.71 7.28 4.45
N ILE A 93 -3.80 6.98 3.16
CA ILE A 93 -4.55 7.75 2.20
C ILE A 93 -5.82 6.98 1.88
N ARG A 94 -6.97 7.63 1.96
CA ARG A 94 -8.26 7.05 1.58
C ARG A 94 -8.82 7.76 0.38
N TYR A 95 -9.34 6.97 -0.56
CA TYR A 95 -9.95 7.45 -1.79
C TYR A 95 -11.44 7.15 -1.74
N ILE A 96 -12.26 8.21 -1.75
CA ILE A 96 -13.71 8.10 -1.75
C ILE A 96 -14.19 8.37 -3.16
N HIS A 97 -14.70 7.32 -3.82
CA HIS A 97 -15.16 7.38 -5.19
C HIS A 97 -16.63 7.77 -5.25
N GLY A 98 -16.91 9.00 -5.66
CA GLY A 98 -18.26 9.46 -5.98
C GLY A 98 -18.60 9.23 -7.45
N ASN A 99 -19.82 9.60 -7.87
CA ASN A 99 -20.26 9.44 -9.25
C ASN A 99 -19.44 10.28 -10.23
N LYS A 100 -19.12 11.51 -9.85
CA LYS A 100 -18.41 12.48 -10.70
C LYS A 100 -17.12 13.01 -10.08
N SER A 101 -16.75 12.50 -8.93
CA SER A 101 -15.59 13.02 -8.20
C SER A 101 -14.87 11.93 -7.42
N ILE A 102 -13.63 12.21 -7.07
CA ILE A 102 -12.83 11.42 -6.14
C ILE A 102 -12.35 12.36 -5.04
N THR A 103 -12.62 12.01 -3.80
CA THR A 103 -12.09 12.71 -2.63
C THR A 103 -10.94 11.92 -2.05
N THR A 104 -9.81 12.59 -1.85
CA THR A 104 -8.61 12.00 -1.25
C THR A 104 -8.43 12.58 0.14
N GLU A 105 -8.40 11.71 1.15
CA GLU A 105 -8.19 12.08 2.54
C GLU A 105 -6.84 11.54 3.02
N TYR A 106 -6.12 12.35 3.79
CA TYR A 106 -4.82 12.00 4.36
C TYR A 106 -4.94 11.83 5.88
N TYR A 107 -4.43 10.71 6.37
CA TYR A 107 -4.39 10.40 7.79
C TYR A 107 -2.96 10.15 8.21
N LYS A 108 -2.51 10.82 9.27
CA LYS A 108 -1.19 10.57 9.87
C LYS A 108 -1.31 9.63 11.05
N TRP A 109 -0.36 8.74 11.18
CA TRP A 109 -0.26 7.87 12.34
C TRP A 109 0.12 8.66 13.59
N ASN A 110 -0.66 8.48 14.64
CA ASN A 110 -0.36 9.01 15.97
C ASN A 110 0.09 7.86 16.86
N SER A 111 1.37 7.81 17.17
CA SER A 111 1.97 6.71 17.94
C SER A 111 1.54 6.68 19.41
N LYS A 112 1.14 7.82 19.96
CA LYS A 112 0.66 7.91 21.34
C LYS A 112 -0.76 7.36 21.47
N LYS A 113 -1.64 7.72 20.56
CA LYS A 113 -3.03 7.26 20.50
C LYS A 113 -3.19 5.92 19.79
N LYS A 114 -2.18 5.47 19.04
CA LYS A 114 -2.20 4.25 18.22
C LYS A 114 -3.36 4.23 17.23
N GLU A 115 -3.57 5.36 16.56
CA GLU A 115 -4.62 5.52 15.54
C GLU A 115 -4.17 6.49 14.45
N TYR A 116 -4.82 6.41 13.30
CA TYR A 116 -4.66 7.37 12.22
C TYR A 116 -5.56 8.58 12.46
N ILE A 117 -4.98 9.78 12.34
CA ILE A 117 -5.70 11.05 12.55
C ILE A 117 -5.78 11.79 11.22
N LEU A 118 -7.00 12.18 10.84
CA LEU A 118 -7.25 12.96 9.63
C LEU A 118 -6.50 14.29 9.68
N VAL A 119 -5.92 14.65 8.54
CA VAL A 119 -5.30 15.94 8.30
C VAL A 119 -6.22 16.72 7.35
N PRO A 120 -7.19 17.50 7.87
CA PRO A 120 -8.27 18.08 7.04
C PRO A 120 -7.78 19.00 5.93
N GLU A 121 -6.71 19.76 6.17
CA GLU A 121 -6.13 20.69 5.22
C GLU A 121 -5.52 20.01 3.98
N MET A 122 -5.33 18.69 4.04
CA MET A 122 -4.81 17.90 2.92
C MET A 122 -5.92 17.15 2.16
N THR A 123 -7.17 17.32 2.54
CA THR A 123 -8.30 16.72 1.82
C THR A 123 -8.52 17.44 0.50
N VAL A 124 -8.56 16.67 -0.58
CA VAL A 124 -8.72 17.20 -1.95
C VAL A 124 -9.84 16.45 -2.66
N THR A 125 -10.74 17.18 -3.29
CA THR A 125 -11.76 16.61 -4.16
C THR A 125 -11.49 17.04 -5.59
N MET A 126 -11.45 16.06 -6.50
CA MET A 126 -11.24 16.30 -7.93
C MET A 126 -12.37 15.69 -8.74
N ASP A 127 -12.75 16.36 -9.82
CA ASP A 127 -13.70 15.83 -10.79
C ASP A 127 -13.06 14.70 -11.60
N LYS A 128 -13.92 13.72 -11.95
CA LYS A 128 -13.52 12.61 -12.82
C LYS A 128 -13.54 13.03 -14.28
#